data_80199ab74d13e674fa1a6a3090015463
#
_entry.id   80199ab74d13e674fa1a6a3090015463
#
_cell.length_a   1.000
_cell.length_b   1.000
_cell.length_c   1.000
_cell.angle_alpha   90.00
_cell.angle_beta   90.00
_cell.angle_gamma   90.00
#
_symmetry.space_group_name_H-M   'P 1'
#
loop_
_entity.id
_entity.type
_entity.pdbx_description
1 polymer ?
#
loop_
_entity_poly.entity_id
_entity_poly.type
_entity_poly.pdbx_seq_one_letter_code
_entity_poly.pdbx_strand_id
1 'polypeptide(L)'
;MKIAIVEDDINMRKSLEISMSDYKEFEVKTFKSAKDALKGLDESFDLIITDINMPGMDGIEFVKTLGGRFEVIIMTANATLGRAIESIQLGVKDFLLKPFDIDTLVDAIKREDKIQKIKKTAHVEEKNASGFLGNSKALEAILNIANKASKTDASILLLGESGVGKEVFASYIHSNSPRVNKAFVAINMAALPENLIESELFGFEKGAFTDASEAKAGQFELANGGTLFLDEIGEMPYGVQAKLLRALQEKEIRRLGSSKSIKIDIRVVSATNAKLEEKIKNGEFREDLYYRLNTIPLHIPPLRERTEEILQIANTMTEQNCKKYGFEKKIFSQAATEQLLAYKWPGNIRELLSVVERAVILSETNEIKADELFLQNRI
;
A
#
# COMPACT_ATOMS: atom_id res chain seq x y z
N MET A 1 -12.76 19.87 8.21
CA MET A 1 -11.36 19.43 8.38
C MET A 1 -10.71 20.29 9.45
N LYS A 2 -10.04 19.68 10.46
CA LYS A 2 -9.38 20.41 11.54
C LYS A 2 -7.87 20.48 11.29
N ILE A 3 -7.34 21.70 11.25
CA ILE A 3 -5.99 22.00 10.78
C ILE A 3 -5.19 22.69 11.89
N ALA A 4 -3.97 22.22 12.13
CA ALA A 4 -3.01 22.90 12.99
C ALA A 4 -1.98 23.65 12.13
N ILE A 5 -1.80 24.95 12.36
CA ILE A 5 -0.75 25.74 11.72
C ILE A 5 0.31 26.09 12.76
N VAL A 6 1.55 25.70 12.51
CA VAL A 6 2.69 25.94 13.40
C VAL A 6 3.65 26.92 12.73
N GLU A 7 3.70 28.14 13.25
CA GLU A 7 4.44 29.27 12.67
C GLU A 7 4.94 30.16 13.78
N ASP A 8 6.23 30.44 13.88
CA ASP A 8 6.81 31.26 14.93
C ASP A 8 6.66 32.75 14.66
N ASP A 9 6.67 33.18 13.39
CA ASP A 9 6.43 34.58 13.04
C ASP A 9 4.99 34.99 13.34
N ILE A 10 4.86 36.01 14.23
CA ILE A 10 3.57 36.51 14.72
C ILE A 10 2.71 37.09 13.60
N ASN A 11 3.33 37.79 12.64
CA ASN A 11 2.60 38.47 11.56
C ASN A 11 2.11 37.43 10.53
N MET A 12 2.97 36.53 10.16
CA MET A 12 2.62 35.44 9.24
C MET A 12 1.52 34.55 9.85
N ARG A 13 1.66 34.13 11.10
CA ARG A 13 0.67 33.32 11.81
C ARG A 13 -0.70 33.99 11.87
N LYS A 14 -0.77 35.28 12.23
CA LYS A 14 -2.03 36.04 12.25
C LYS A 14 -2.62 36.24 10.86
N SER A 15 -1.78 36.50 9.86
CA SER A 15 -2.23 36.61 8.48
C SER A 15 -2.88 35.34 8.00
N LEU A 16 -2.25 34.19 8.25
CA LEU A 16 -2.80 32.87 7.91
C LEU A 16 -4.11 32.60 8.65
N GLU A 17 -4.18 32.91 9.96
CA GLU A 17 -5.39 32.72 10.76
C GLU A 17 -6.56 33.55 10.21
N ILE A 18 -6.33 34.82 9.89
CA ILE A 18 -7.36 35.70 9.32
C ILE A 18 -7.78 35.22 7.94
N SER A 19 -6.83 34.96 7.03
CA SER A 19 -7.15 34.53 5.66
C SER A 19 -7.84 33.17 5.62
N MET A 20 -7.51 32.27 6.53
CA MET A 20 -8.17 30.96 6.61
C MET A 20 -9.56 31.03 7.25
N SER A 21 -9.91 32.11 7.99
CA SER A 21 -11.25 32.28 8.58
C SER A 21 -12.36 32.47 7.56
N ASP A 22 -12.01 32.86 6.30
CA ASP A 22 -12.95 32.99 5.21
C ASP A 22 -13.43 31.63 4.65
N TYR A 23 -12.68 30.56 4.97
CA TYR A 23 -12.97 29.18 4.49
C TYR A 23 -13.64 28.37 5.60
N LYS A 24 -14.97 28.46 5.71
CA LYS A 24 -15.80 27.82 6.77
C LYS A 24 -15.70 26.31 6.84
N GLU A 25 -15.21 25.65 5.80
CA GLU A 25 -14.97 24.22 5.75
C GLU A 25 -13.75 23.75 6.58
N PHE A 26 -12.89 24.71 7.03
CA PHE A 26 -11.70 24.43 7.83
C PHE A 26 -11.82 25.02 9.24
N GLU A 27 -11.56 24.17 10.24
CA GLU A 27 -11.35 24.60 11.61
C GLU A 27 -9.84 24.75 11.87
N VAL A 28 -9.35 25.97 11.95
CA VAL A 28 -7.93 26.26 12.05
C VAL A 28 -7.56 26.62 13.48
N LYS A 29 -6.49 25.98 14.00
CA LYS A 29 -5.86 26.33 15.25
C LYS A 29 -4.37 26.62 15.03
N THR A 30 -3.91 27.75 15.51
CA THR A 30 -2.53 28.18 15.32
C THR A 30 -1.66 27.94 16.56
N PHE A 31 -0.39 27.62 16.37
CA PHE A 31 0.61 27.41 17.41
C PHE A 31 1.87 28.22 17.10
N LYS A 32 2.48 28.78 18.14
CA LYS A 32 3.66 29.65 18.00
C LYS A 32 5.00 28.90 17.96
N SER A 33 5.00 27.61 18.19
CA SER A 33 6.20 26.75 18.15
C SER A 33 5.84 25.28 18.08
N ALA A 34 6.77 24.44 17.62
CA ALA A 34 6.65 22.99 17.63
C ALA A 34 6.36 22.42 19.03
N LYS A 35 7.03 22.94 20.08
CA LYS A 35 6.79 22.51 21.47
C LYS A 35 5.39 22.85 21.98
N ASP A 36 4.83 23.96 21.53
CA ASP A 36 3.47 24.38 21.86
C ASP A 36 2.44 23.51 21.15
N ALA A 37 2.70 23.21 19.88
CA ALA A 37 1.90 22.28 19.10
C ALA A 37 1.87 20.87 19.70
N LEU A 38 3.02 20.30 20.10
CA LEU A 38 3.08 18.98 20.73
C LEU A 38 2.25 18.84 22.01
N LYS A 39 2.00 19.94 22.73
CA LYS A 39 1.14 19.95 23.93
C LYS A 39 -0.35 20.10 23.61
N GLY A 40 -0.67 20.71 22.47
CA GLY A 40 -2.04 21.07 22.11
C GLY A 40 -2.64 20.23 20.97
N LEU A 41 -1.87 19.34 20.37
CA LEU A 41 -2.32 18.40 19.34
C LEU A 41 -2.95 17.17 19.99
N ASP A 42 -4.10 16.78 19.48
CA ASP A 42 -4.81 15.55 19.80
C ASP A 42 -5.27 14.84 18.51
N GLU A 43 -5.87 13.69 18.62
CA GLU A 43 -6.33 12.87 17.48
C GLU A 43 -7.46 13.51 16.65
N SER A 44 -7.99 14.68 17.07
CA SER A 44 -9.03 15.39 16.32
C SER A 44 -8.47 16.23 15.16
N PHE A 45 -7.15 16.44 15.09
CA PHE A 45 -6.51 17.16 13.99
C PHE A 45 -6.31 16.25 12.78
N ASP A 46 -6.75 16.72 11.63
CA ASP A 46 -6.63 16.00 10.36
C ASP A 46 -5.32 16.32 9.62
N LEU A 47 -4.83 17.55 9.72
CA LEU A 47 -3.67 18.05 8.98
C LEU A 47 -2.86 19.02 9.83
N ILE A 48 -1.53 18.92 9.70
CA ILE A 48 -0.58 19.87 10.29
C ILE A 48 0.13 20.62 9.17
N ILE A 49 0.21 21.94 9.30
CA ILE A 49 0.98 22.81 8.42
C ILE A 49 2.06 23.46 9.27
N THR A 50 3.33 23.23 8.97
CA THR A 50 4.43 23.71 9.81
C THR A 50 5.50 24.44 9.02
N ASP A 51 6.04 25.53 9.58
CA ASP A 51 7.30 26.10 9.08
C ASP A 51 8.47 25.16 9.41
N ILE A 52 9.49 25.16 8.55
CA ILE A 52 10.77 24.47 8.82
C ILE A 52 11.60 25.28 9.82
N ASN A 53 11.73 26.58 9.62
CA ASN A 53 12.70 27.41 10.32
C ASN A 53 12.12 28.03 11.59
N MET A 54 11.93 27.19 12.62
CA MET A 54 11.43 27.64 13.91
C MET A 54 12.52 27.57 14.99
N PRO A 55 12.55 28.52 15.95
CA PRO A 55 13.54 28.48 17.01
C PRO A 55 13.30 27.34 18.01
N GLY A 56 14.38 26.66 18.37
CA GLY A 56 14.42 25.60 19.38
C GLY A 56 14.18 24.20 18.82
N MET A 57 13.03 23.89 18.25
CA MET A 57 12.74 22.66 17.51
C MET A 57 12.30 23.04 16.11
N ASP A 58 13.09 22.66 15.11
CA ASP A 58 12.74 22.96 13.72
C ASP A 58 11.59 22.07 13.21
N GLY A 59 11.03 22.45 12.03
CA GLY A 59 9.87 21.73 11.48
C GLY A 59 10.17 20.29 11.10
N ILE A 60 11.40 19.94 10.72
CA ILE A 60 11.79 18.58 10.38
C ILE A 60 11.88 17.71 11.65
N GLU A 61 12.51 18.22 12.70
CA GLU A 61 12.57 17.56 14.01
C GLU A 61 11.16 17.38 14.61
N PHE A 62 10.29 18.37 14.40
CA PHE A 62 8.90 18.30 14.80
C PHE A 62 8.16 17.17 14.06
N VAL A 63 8.29 17.07 12.73
CA VAL A 63 7.69 15.98 11.92
C VAL A 63 8.21 14.62 12.36
N LYS A 64 9.53 14.49 12.65
CA LYS A 64 10.11 13.25 13.21
C LYS A 64 9.45 12.88 14.54
N THR A 65 9.24 13.87 15.41
CA THR A 65 8.60 13.65 16.73
C THR A 65 7.14 13.26 16.63
N LEU A 66 6.43 13.70 15.59
CA LEU A 66 5.05 13.29 15.32
C LEU A 66 4.94 11.80 14.93
N GLY A 67 6.00 11.19 14.40
CA GLY A 67 6.08 9.75 14.14
C GLY A 67 5.03 9.24 13.15
N GLY A 68 4.64 10.03 12.16
CA GLY A 68 3.66 9.66 11.14
C GLY A 68 2.20 9.61 11.61
N ARG A 69 1.89 10.11 12.81
CA ARG A 69 0.52 10.14 13.37
C ARG A 69 -0.41 11.11 12.66
N PHE A 70 0.13 12.10 11.97
CA PHE A 70 -0.62 13.15 11.29
C PHE A 70 -0.11 13.33 9.86
N GLU A 71 -0.98 13.76 8.96
CA GLU A 71 -0.57 14.23 7.64
C GLU A 71 0.05 15.64 7.79
N VAL A 72 1.16 15.90 7.09
CA VAL A 72 1.93 17.14 7.28
C VAL A 72 2.19 17.81 5.93
N ILE A 73 1.97 19.13 5.87
CA ILE A 73 2.43 20.03 4.82
C ILE A 73 3.51 20.95 5.44
N ILE A 74 4.61 21.13 4.72
CA ILE A 74 5.69 22.02 5.17
C ILE A 74 5.65 23.34 4.41
N MET A 75 5.81 24.45 5.16
CA MET A 75 6.08 25.78 4.61
C MET A 75 7.57 26.08 4.77
N THR A 76 8.22 26.63 3.75
CA THR A 76 9.64 27.00 3.84
C THR A 76 10.02 28.19 2.97
N ALA A 77 10.87 29.06 3.47
CA ALA A 77 11.47 30.15 2.67
C ALA A 77 12.65 29.66 1.79
N ASN A 78 13.21 28.47 2.08
CA ASN A 78 14.40 27.98 1.38
C ASN A 78 14.31 26.46 1.20
N ALA A 79 13.91 26.02 0.02
CA ALA A 79 13.87 24.59 -0.34
C ALA A 79 15.25 24.17 -0.88
N THR A 80 16.06 23.54 -0.04
CA THR A 80 17.23 22.81 -0.55
C THR A 80 16.83 21.38 -0.92
N LEU A 81 17.43 20.83 -1.97
CA LEU A 81 17.13 19.47 -2.44
C LEU A 81 17.27 18.42 -1.32
N GLY A 82 18.27 18.58 -0.44
CA GLY A 82 18.48 17.67 0.70
C GLY A 82 17.33 17.69 1.73
N ARG A 83 16.82 18.89 2.08
CA ARG A 83 15.68 19.03 3.01
C ARG A 83 14.37 18.52 2.40
N ALA A 84 14.19 18.72 1.09
CA ALA A 84 13.02 18.19 0.39
C ALA A 84 13.02 16.63 0.39
N ILE A 85 14.17 16.01 0.10
CA ILE A 85 14.32 14.54 0.13
C ILE A 85 14.09 14.00 1.55
N GLU A 86 14.69 14.61 2.57
CA GLU A 86 14.52 14.21 3.97
C GLU A 86 13.05 14.26 4.41
N SER A 87 12.34 15.29 4.02
CA SER A 87 10.92 15.47 4.38
C SER A 87 10.01 14.48 3.65
N ILE A 88 10.30 14.14 2.39
CA ILE A 88 9.57 13.09 1.65
C ILE A 88 9.75 11.74 2.35
N GLN A 89 10.97 11.42 2.81
CA GLN A 89 11.26 10.20 3.57
C GLN A 89 10.51 10.14 4.92
N LEU A 90 10.20 11.30 5.50
CA LEU A 90 9.39 11.42 6.72
C LEU A 90 7.88 11.39 6.48
N GLY A 91 7.44 11.23 5.23
CA GLY A 91 6.03 11.12 4.87
C GLY A 91 5.30 12.45 4.76
N VAL A 92 6.02 13.58 4.64
CA VAL A 92 5.43 14.89 4.36
C VAL A 92 4.72 14.87 3.00
N LYS A 93 3.51 15.43 2.95
CA LYS A 93 2.62 15.32 1.79
C LYS A 93 2.87 16.37 0.73
N ASP A 94 3.17 17.60 1.15
CA ASP A 94 3.40 18.71 0.22
C ASP A 94 4.35 19.75 0.81
N PHE A 95 4.92 20.59 -0.07
CA PHE A 95 5.80 21.69 0.28
C PHE A 95 5.26 22.99 -0.30
N LEU A 96 5.19 24.02 0.52
CA LEU A 96 4.84 25.37 0.11
C LEU A 96 6.06 26.29 0.27
N LEU A 97 6.50 26.84 -0.84
CA LEU A 97 7.62 27.78 -0.85
C LEU A 97 7.13 29.20 -0.55
N LYS A 98 7.65 29.79 0.52
CA LYS A 98 7.36 31.18 0.89
C LYS A 98 8.13 32.15 -0.03
N PRO A 99 7.54 33.26 -0.51
CA PRO A 99 6.15 33.69 -0.27
C PRO A 99 5.13 32.93 -1.16
N PHE A 100 3.99 32.57 -0.62
CA PHE A 100 2.88 31.98 -1.33
C PHE A 100 1.59 32.79 -1.06
N ASP A 101 0.63 32.71 -1.98
CA ASP A 101 -0.71 33.26 -1.79
C ASP A 101 -1.60 32.25 -1.03
N ILE A 102 -2.71 32.78 -0.47
CA ILE A 102 -3.62 31.97 0.32
C ILE A 102 -4.30 30.88 -0.53
N ASP A 103 -4.53 31.14 -1.80
CA ASP A 103 -5.17 30.18 -2.71
C ASP A 103 -4.27 28.96 -2.93
N THR A 104 -2.96 29.14 -3.05
CA THR A 104 -1.98 28.05 -3.12
C THR A 104 -2.03 27.16 -1.88
N LEU A 105 -2.12 27.76 -0.69
CA LEU A 105 -2.25 27.01 0.57
C LEU A 105 -3.57 26.24 0.63
N VAL A 106 -4.67 26.89 0.28
CA VAL A 106 -6.00 26.28 0.27
C VAL A 106 -6.09 25.14 -0.74
N ASP A 107 -5.48 25.29 -1.91
CA ASP A 107 -5.43 24.22 -2.92
C ASP A 107 -4.61 23.01 -2.43
N ALA A 108 -3.51 23.24 -1.72
CA ALA A 108 -2.73 22.17 -1.09
C ALA A 108 -3.56 21.44 -0.02
N ILE A 109 -4.27 22.19 0.83
CA ILE A 109 -5.17 21.62 1.84
C ILE A 109 -6.31 20.82 1.19
N LYS A 110 -6.95 21.36 0.15
CA LYS A 110 -8.05 20.68 -0.57
C LYS A 110 -7.57 19.41 -1.28
N ARG A 111 -6.36 19.40 -1.82
CA ARG A 111 -5.75 18.19 -2.38
C ARG A 111 -5.62 17.11 -1.30
N GLU A 112 -5.08 17.46 -0.13
CA GLU A 112 -4.93 16.52 0.98
C GLU A 112 -6.29 16.08 1.57
N ASP A 113 -7.25 16.99 1.72
CA ASP A 113 -8.61 16.65 2.16
C ASP A 113 -9.28 15.66 1.19
N LYS A 114 -9.11 15.88 -0.13
CA LYS A 114 -9.61 14.96 -1.16
C LYS A 114 -8.91 13.60 -1.08
N ILE A 115 -7.58 13.57 -0.89
CA ILE A 115 -6.81 12.34 -0.71
C ILE A 115 -7.22 11.62 0.59
N GLN A 116 -7.42 12.35 1.69
CA GLN A 116 -7.90 11.78 2.95
C GLN A 116 -9.33 11.25 2.86
N LYS A 117 -10.22 11.97 2.18
CA LYS A 117 -11.58 11.51 1.91
C LYS A 117 -11.57 10.26 1.03
N ILE A 118 -10.70 10.22 0.01
CA ILE A 118 -10.47 9.02 -0.80
C ILE A 118 -9.88 7.90 0.07
N LYS A 119 -8.93 8.17 0.97
CA LYS A 119 -8.39 7.18 1.91
C LYS A 119 -9.42 6.76 2.96
N LYS A 120 -10.20 7.68 3.52
CA LYS A 120 -11.30 7.37 4.46
C LYS A 120 -12.43 6.63 3.77
N THR A 121 -12.77 6.97 2.52
CA THR A 121 -13.72 6.20 1.67
C THR A 121 -13.08 4.90 1.20
N ALA A 122 -11.79 4.87 0.87
CA ALA A 122 -11.07 3.65 0.58
C ALA A 122 -10.94 2.74 1.82
N HIS A 123 -10.76 3.27 3.05
CA HIS A 123 -10.87 2.48 4.29
C HIS A 123 -12.29 1.99 4.58
N VAL A 124 -13.33 2.69 4.10
CA VAL A 124 -14.73 2.24 4.13
C VAL A 124 -15.03 1.36 2.92
N GLU A 125 -14.39 1.62 1.77
CA GLU A 125 -14.43 0.79 0.56
C GLU A 125 -13.44 -0.38 0.63
N GLU A 126 -12.33 -0.32 1.40
CA GLU A 126 -11.51 -1.49 1.76
C GLU A 126 -12.25 -2.43 2.71
N LYS A 127 -13.16 -1.96 3.55
CA LYS A 127 -14.18 -2.85 4.16
C LYS A 127 -15.15 -3.41 3.12
N ASN A 128 -15.30 -2.77 1.98
CA ASN A 128 -16.09 -3.22 0.82
C ASN A 128 -15.21 -3.78 -0.32
N ALA A 129 -13.89 -3.65 -0.29
CA ALA A 129 -12.96 -4.39 -1.16
C ALA A 129 -12.93 -5.88 -0.83
N SER A 130 -13.48 -6.31 0.30
CA SER A 130 -13.93 -7.69 0.47
C SER A 130 -14.99 -8.12 -0.58
N GLY A 131 -15.58 -7.19 -1.32
CA GLY A 131 -16.50 -7.44 -2.42
C GLY A 131 -15.86 -7.80 -3.77
N PHE A 132 -14.54 -7.64 -3.92
CA PHE A 132 -13.82 -8.06 -5.15
C PHE A 132 -13.34 -9.52 -5.15
N LEU A 133 -13.44 -10.20 -4.03
CA LEU A 133 -13.41 -11.66 -4.05
C LEU A 133 -14.76 -12.09 -4.61
N GLY A 134 -14.80 -12.39 -5.90
CA GLY A 134 -16.04 -12.71 -6.61
C GLY A 134 -16.88 -13.79 -5.90
N ASN A 135 -18.15 -13.84 -6.26
CA ASN A 135 -19.09 -14.83 -5.74
C ASN A 135 -19.15 -16.10 -6.62
N SER A 136 -18.09 -16.42 -7.34
CA SER A 136 -18.08 -17.62 -8.17
C SER A 136 -18.02 -18.88 -7.32
N LYS A 137 -18.67 -19.94 -7.79
CA LYS A 137 -18.62 -21.26 -7.13
C LYS A 137 -17.18 -21.76 -7.00
N ALA A 138 -16.30 -21.41 -7.94
CA ALA A 138 -14.88 -21.77 -7.92
C ALA A 138 -14.13 -21.16 -6.73
N LEU A 139 -14.52 -19.97 -6.27
CA LEU A 139 -13.91 -19.32 -5.10
C LEU A 139 -14.58 -19.67 -3.78
N GLU A 140 -15.82 -20.13 -3.78
CA GLU A 140 -16.59 -20.38 -2.54
C GLU A 140 -15.86 -21.33 -1.57
N ALA A 141 -15.37 -22.45 -2.08
CA ALA A 141 -14.62 -23.41 -1.26
C ALA A 141 -13.33 -22.81 -0.68
N ILE A 142 -12.63 -22.02 -1.49
CA ILE A 142 -11.35 -21.38 -1.10
C ILE A 142 -11.62 -20.28 -0.06
N LEU A 143 -12.67 -19.48 -0.25
CA LEU A 143 -13.09 -18.45 0.70
C LEU A 143 -13.51 -19.06 2.05
N ASN A 144 -14.19 -20.20 2.03
CA ASN A 144 -14.53 -20.92 3.25
C ASN A 144 -13.29 -21.39 4.04
N ILE A 145 -12.27 -21.89 3.34
CA ILE A 145 -10.98 -22.27 3.95
C ILE A 145 -10.26 -21.00 4.44
N ALA A 146 -10.18 -19.97 3.61
CA ALA A 146 -9.55 -18.69 3.95
C ALA A 146 -10.18 -18.07 5.21
N ASN A 147 -11.51 -18.06 5.31
CA ASN A 147 -12.24 -17.58 6.49
C ASN A 147 -11.90 -18.35 7.76
N LYS A 148 -11.83 -19.69 7.70
CA LYS A 148 -11.43 -20.51 8.85
C LYS A 148 -9.97 -20.24 9.23
N ALA A 149 -9.08 -20.22 8.24
CA ALA A 149 -7.66 -19.96 8.42
C ALA A 149 -7.39 -18.56 8.98
N SER A 150 -8.18 -17.55 8.58
CA SER A 150 -8.06 -16.17 9.06
C SER A 150 -8.15 -16.04 10.59
N LYS A 151 -8.90 -16.91 11.24
CA LYS A 151 -9.09 -16.90 12.70
C LYS A 151 -7.90 -17.47 13.48
N THR A 152 -6.87 -17.95 12.80
CA THR A 152 -5.68 -18.57 13.39
C THR A 152 -4.41 -17.83 12.97
N ASP A 153 -3.30 -18.11 13.64
CA ASP A 153 -1.96 -17.62 13.25
C ASP A 153 -1.20 -18.57 12.30
N ALA A 154 -1.90 -19.57 11.75
CA ALA A 154 -1.28 -20.52 10.80
C ALA A 154 -0.74 -19.78 9.56
N SER A 155 0.41 -20.23 9.06
CA SER A 155 0.97 -19.76 7.79
C SER A 155 0.06 -20.19 6.64
N ILE A 156 -0.15 -19.28 5.70
CA ILE A 156 -0.97 -19.53 4.50
C ILE A 156 -0.10 -19.32 3.27
N LEU A 157 -0.18 -20.29 2.34
CA LEU A 157 0.49 -20.20 1.05
C LEU A 157 -0.55 -20.04 -0.06
N LEU A 158 -0.56 -18.88 -0.71
CA LEU A 158 -1.42 -18.56 -1.85
C LEU A 158 -0.74 -19.00 -3.14
N LEU A 159 -1.34 -19.93 -3.84
CA LEU A 159 -0.83 -20.49 -5.10
C LEU A 159 -1.76 -20.07 -6.25
N GLY A 160 -1.19 -19.66 -7.37
CA GLY A 160 -1.97 -19.30 -8.54
C GLY A 160 -1.19 -18.46 -9.54
N GLU A 161 -1.70 -18.38 -10.75
CA GLU A 161 -1.10 -17.64 -11.85
C GLU A 161 -0.87 -16.15 -11.51
N SER A 162 0.00 -15.48 -12.25
CA SER A 162 0.18 -14.04 -12.12
C SER A 162 -1.12 -13.31 -12.43
N GLY A 163 -1.44 -12.27 -11.65
CA GLY A 163 -2.62 -11.44 -11.85
C GLY A 163 -3.96 -12.04 -11.39
N VAL A 164 -3.99 -13.20 -10.72
CA VAL A 164 -5.25 -13.81 -10.22
C VAL A 164 -5.84 -13.13 -8.99
N GLY A 165 -5.08 -12.22 -8.33
CA GLY A 165 -5.53 -11.49 -7.15
C GLY A 165 -4.98 -12.05 -5.82
N LYS A 166 -3.80 -12.69 -5.81
CA LYS A 166 -3.16 -13.22 -4.58
C LYS A 166 -3.04 -12.16 -3.47
N GLU A 167 -2.68 -10.93 -3.81
CA GLU A 167 -2.57 -9.81 -2.85
C GLU A 167 -3.94 -9.44 -2.24
N VAL A 168 -5.02 -9.47 -3.04
CA VAL A 168 -6.39 -9.23 -2.57
C VAL A 168 -6.79 -10.31 -1.55
N PHE A 169 -6.44 -11.57 -1.80
CA PHE A 169 -6.66 -12.67 -0.85
C PHE A 169 -5.84 -12.49 0.43
N ALA A 170 -4.58 -12.06 0.34
CA ALA A 170 -3.76 -11.79 1.53
C ALA A 170 -4.36 -10.67 2.39
N SER A 171 -4.79 -9.59 1.77
CA SER A 171 -5.50 -8.49 2.43
C SER A 171 -6.82 -8.94 3.07
N TYR A 172 -7.61 -9.76 2.37
CA TYR A 172 -8.83 -10.35 2.89
C TYR A 172 -8.57 -11.23 4.13
N ILE A 173 -7.54 -12.08 4.10
CA ILE A 173 -7.14 -12.93 5.21
C ILE A 173 -6.75 -12.08 6.43
N HIS A 174 -6.00 -11.00 6.22
CA HIS A 174 -5.63 -10.07 7.28
C HIS A 174 -6.86 -9.36 7.86
N SER A 175 -7.73 -8.82 7.01
CA SER A 175 -8.93 -8.06 7.40
C SER A 175 -9.94 -8.90 8.19
N ASN A 176 -9.96 -10.23 7.99
CA ASN A 176 -10.81 -11.17 8.73
C ASN A 176 -10.09 -11.85 9.90
N SER A 177 -8.89 -11.40 10.27
CA SER A 177 -8.08 -11.99 11.34
C SER A 177 -8.19 -11.22 12.66
N PRO A 178 -7.77 -11.81 13.80
CA PRO A 178 -7.63 -11.09 15.06
C PRO A 178 -6.63 -9.92 14.99
N ARG A 179 -5.81 -9.86 13.94
CA ARG A 179 -4.78 -8.82 13.70
C ARG A 179 -5.25 -7.70 12.78
N VAL A 180 -6.56 -7.58 12.47
CA VAL A 180 -7.15 -6.60 11.55
C VAL A 180 -6.76 -5.13 11.84
N ASN A 181 -6.56 -4.78 13.11
CA ASN A 181 -6.18 -3.43 13.54
C ASN A 181 -4.65 -3.27 13.70
N LYS A 182 -3.86 -4.24 13.23
CA LYS A 182 -2.40 -4.24 13.29
C LYS A 182 -1.82 -4.01 11.90
N ALA A 183 -0.50 -3.85 11.82
CA ALA A 183 0.17 -3.63 10.54
C ALA A 183 -0.05 -4.80 9.57
N PHE A 184 -0.37 -4.47 8.32
CA PHE A 184 -0.25 -5.37 7.16
C PHE A 184 0.91 -4.88 6.31
N VAL A 185 2.00 -5.63 6.31
CA VAL A 185 3.23 -5.26 5.61
C VAL A 185 3.41 -6.22 4.45
N ALA A 186 3.37 -5.69 3.23
CA ALA A 186 3.55 -6.44 2.00
C ALA A 186 4.92 -6.17 1.38
N ILE A 187 5.59 -7.22 0.94
CA ILE A 187 6.86 -7.14 0.21
C ILE A 187 6.81 -8.11 -0.97
N ASN A 188 7.16 -7.62 -2.16
CA ASN A 188 7.25 -8.44 -3.37
C ASN A 188 8.73 -8.73 -3.68
N MET A 189 9.10 -10.01 -3.66
CA MET A 189 10.48 -10.45 -3.88
C MET A 189 10.95 -10.18 -5.31
N ALA A 190 10.07 -10.31 -6.30
CA ALA A 190 10.40 -10.06 -7.70
C ALA A 190 10.63 -8.59 -8.03
N ALA A 191 10.14 -7.67 -7.19
CA ALA A 191 10.31 -6.23 -7.39
C ALA A 191 11.64 -5.67 -6.85
N LEU A 192 12.39 -6.47 -6.10
CA LEU A 192 13.63 -6.06 -5.45
C LEU A 192 14.85 -6.69 -6.12
N PRO A 193 15.96 -5.96 -6.25
CA PRO A 193 17.24 -6.55 -6.56
C PRO A 193 17.62 -7.63 -5.54
N GLU A 194 18.16 -8.75 -6.00
CA GLU A 194 18.46 -9.93 -5.17
C GLU A 194 19.32 -9.61 -3.94
N ASN A 195 20.32 -8.74 -4.13
CA ASN A 195 21.23 -8.29 -3.06
C ASN A 195 20.58 -7.37 -2.01
N LEU A 196 19.38 -6.82 -2.27
CA LEU A 196 18.67 -5.95 -1.35
C LEU A 196 17.59 -6.69 -0.54
N ILE A 197 17.13 -7.86 -1.00
CA ILE A 197 16.04 -8.61 -0.36
C ILE A 197 16.34 -8.87 1.13
N GLU A 198 17.57 -9.27 1.44
CA GLU A 198 17.95 -9.55 2.82
C GLU A 198 17.90 -8.30 3.70
N SER A 199 18.47 -7.19 3.23
CA SER A 199 18.49 -5.92 3.97
C SER A 199 17.09 -5.32 4.15
N GLU A 200 16.22 -5.47 3.16
CA GLU A 200 14.83 -5.03 3.27
C GLU A 200 14.03 -5.89 4.27
N LEU A 201 14.19 -7.20 4.25
CA LEU A 201 13.49 -8.09 5.16
C LEU A 201 13.92 -7.91 6.62
N PHE A 202 15.23 -7.98 6.89
CA PHE A 202 15.76 -8.07 8.25
C PHE A 202 16.26 -6.74 8.81
N GLY A 203 16.41 -5.70 7.95
CA GLY A 203 17.01 -4.44 8.34
C GLY A 203 18.53 -4.52 8.50
N PHE A 204 19.16 -3.40 8.78
CA PHE A 204 20.60 -3.30 8.94
C PHE A 204 21.00 -2.23 9.95
N GLU A 205 22.15 -2.40 10.57
CA GLU A 205 22.79 -1.40 11.42
C GLU A 205 23.72 -0.52 10.60
N LYS A 206 24.01 0.66 11.11
CA LYS A 206 24.99 1.58 10.49
C LYS A 206 26.33 0.86 10.29
N GLY A 207 26.87 0.93 9.06
CA GLY A 207 28.14 0.31 8.69
C GLY A 207 28.06 -1.18 8.35
N ALA A 208 26.87 -1.76 8.22
CA ALA A 208 26.71 -3.17 7.84
C ALA A 208 27.24 -3.48 6.43
N PHE A 209 27.23 -2.49 5.54
CA PHE A 209 27.83 -2.51 4.19
C PHE A 209 28.21 -1.09 3.79
N THR A 210 28.92 -0.93 2.66
CA THR A 210 29.54 0.34 2.22
C THR A 210 28.59 1.55 2.22
N ASP A 211 27.32 1.35 1.85
CA ASP A 211 26.33 2.42 1.75
C ASP A 211 25.40 2.53 2.96
N ALA A 212 25.63 1.73 4.01
CA ALA A 212 24.83 1.75 5.24
C ALA A 212 25.22 2.95 6.15
N SER A 213 24.86 4.15 5.74
CA SER A 213 25.14 5.39 6.48
C SER A 213 24.35 5.53 7.78
N GLU A 214 23.13 4.95 7.82
CA GLU A 214 22.22 4.93 8.98
C GLU A 214 21.65 3.52 9.18
N ALA A 215 21.12 3.23 10.38
CA ALA A 215 20.44 1.99 10.64
C ALA A 215 19.01 2.03 10.08
N LYS A 216 18.52 0.92 9.51
CA LYS A 216 17.16 0.78 8.97
C LYS A 216 16.46 -0.44 9.54
N ALA A 217 15.24 -0.25 10.04
CA ALA A 217 14.38 -1.36 10.46
C ALA A 217 13.91 -2.17 9.24
N GLY A 218 13.87 -3.50 9.36
CA GLY A 218 13.40 -4.40 8.32
C GLY A 218 11.89 -4.62 8.35
N GLN A 219 11.36 -5.23 7.27
CA GLN A 219 9.93 -5.50 7.13
C GLN A 219 9.40 -6.41 8.25
N PHE A 220 10.22 -7.30 8.80
CA PHE A 220 9.87 -8.11 9.98
C PHE A 220 9.58 -7.26 11.21
N GLU A 221 10.37 -6.22 11.45
CA GLU A 221 10.16 -5.30 12.57
C GLU A 221 8.90 -4.46 12.36
N LEU A 222 8.69 -3.97 11.12
CA LEU A 222 7.51 -3.18 10.77
C LEU A 222 6.21 -3.97 10.86
N ALA A 223 6.27 -5.29 10.58
CA ALA A 223 5.12 -6.19 10.67
C ALA A 223 4.84 -6.70 12.10
N ASN A 224 5.66 -6.30 13.09
CA ASN A 224 5.55 -6.87 14.44
C ASN A 224 4.17 -6.62 15.08
N GLY A 225 3.57 -7.66 15.62
CA GLY A 225 2.19 -7.69 16.12
C GLY A 225 1.13 -7.88 15.02
N GLY A 226 1.51 -7.80 13.73
CA GLY A 226 0.62 -7.79 12.57
C GLY A 226 0.80 -8.99 11.64
N THR A 227 0.68 -8.72 10.34
CA THR A 227 0.80 -9.71 9.26
C THR A 227 1.89 -9.29 8.27
N LEU A 228 2.80 -10.19 7.96
CA LEU A 228 3.79 -10.05 6.89
C LEU A 228 3.32 -10.83 5.67
N PHE A 229 3.13 -10.15 4.55
CA PHE A 229 2.80 -10.75 3.27
C PHE A 229 4.04 -10.79 2.38
N LEU A 230 4.45 -12.02 2.01
CA LEU A 230 5.62 -12.31 1.18
C LEU A 230 5.13 -12.70 -0.22
N ASP A 231 5.07 -11.74 -1.14
CA ASP A 231 4.65 -12.01 -2.52
C ASP A 231 5.83 -12.51 -3.36
N GLU A 232 5.54 -13.40 -4.30
CA GLU A 232 6.48 -14.10 -5.17
C GLU A 232 7.64 -14.76 -4.39
N ILE A 233 7.28 -15.50 -3.33
CA ILE A 233 8.26 -16.16 -2.44
C ILE A 233 9.21 -17.12 -3.17
N GLY A 234 8.79 -17.65 -4.32
CA GLY A 234 9.62 -18.50 -5.18
C GLY A 234 10.84 -17.78 -5.78
N GLU A 235 10.86 -16.44 -5.77
CA GLU A 235 11.98 -15.63 -6.27
C GLU A 235 12.97 -15.25 -5.16
N MET A 236 12.77 -15.76 -3.94
CA MET A 236 13.69 -15.48 -2.83
C MET A 236 15.04 -16.20 -3.01
N PRO A 237 16.18 -15.48 -2.89
CA PRO A 237 17.50 -16.10 -3.00
C PRO A 237 17.70 -17.22 -1.97
N TYR A 238 18.32 -18.31 -2.38
CA TYR A 238 18.49 -19.51 -1.54
C TYR A 238 19.13 -19.22 -0.18
N GLY A 239 20.13 -18.33 -0.13
CA GLY A 239 20.78 -17.91 1.11
C GLY A 239 19.86 -17.19 2.09
N VAL A 240 18.90 -16.42 1.59
CA VAL A 240 17.92 -15.68 2.39
C VAL A 240 16.85 -16.62 2.95
N GLN A 241 16.50 -17.68 2.21
CA GLN A 241 15.50 -18.68 2.65
C GLN A 241 15.86 -19.32 4.00
N ALA A 242 17.16 -19.60 4.25
CA ALA A 242 17.62 -20.17 5.52
C ALA A 242 17.39 -19.17 6.69
N LYS A 243 17.59 -17.88 6.45
CA LYS A 243 17.37 -16.83 7.46
C LYS A 243 15.88 -16.64 7.72
N LEU A 244 15.05 -16.68 6.67
CA LEU A 244 13.60 -16.66 6.80
C LEU A 244 13.09 -17.84 7.63
N LEU A 245 13.53 -19.06 7.32
CA LEU A 245 13.14 -20.24 8.08
C LEU A 245 13.45 -20.08 9.58
N ARG A 246 14.68 -19.61 9.88
CA ARG A 246 15.11 -19.37 11.26
C ARG A 246 14.24 -18.34 11.97
N ALA A 247 13.92 -17.21 11.29
CA ALA A 247 13.05 -16.18 11.83
C ALA A 247 11.64 -16.72 12.18
N LEU A 248 11.09 -17.60 11.30
CA LEU A 248 9.79 -18.22 11.50
C LEU A 248 9.78 -19.29 12.63
N GLN A 249 10.90 -19.95 12.89
CA GLN A 249 11.02 -20.98 13.92
C GLN A 249 11.32 -20.38 15.30
N GLU A 250 12.33 -19.51 15.36
CA GLU A 250 12.81 -18.92 16.59
C GLU A 250 11.96 -17.71 17.06
N LYS A 251 11.14 -17.14 16.16
CA LYS A 251 10.41 -15.87 16.36
C LYS A 251 11.33 -14.72 16.76
N GLU A 252 12.52 -14.73 16.20
CA GLU A 252 13.56 -13.72 16.41
C GLU A 252 14.28 -13.44 15.11
N ILE A 253 14.68 -12.18 14.93
CA ILE A 253 15.51 -11.74 13.82
C ILE A 253 16.77 -11.04 14.32
N ARG A 254 17.72 -10.83 13.40
CA ARG A 254 18.89 -9.97 13.62
C ARG A 254 19.07 -9.08 12.41
N ARG A 255 19.34 -7.81 12.66
CA ARG A 255 19.71 -6.90 11.59
C ARG A 255 21.07 -7.27 11.02
N LEU A 256 21.31 -6.98 9.76
CA LEU A 256 22.62 -7.12 9.15
C LEU A 256 23.63 -6.26 9.91
N GLY A 257 24.82 -6.80 10.18
CA GLY A 257 25.85 -6.12 10.98
C GLY A 257 25.61 -6.14 12.48
N SER A 258 24.52 -6.78 12.98
CA SER A 258 24.22 -6.85 14.42
C SER A 258 24.24 -8.28 14.95
N SER A 259 24.73 -8.44 16.20
CA SER A 259 24.58 -9.68 16.97
C SER A 259 23.33 -9.69 17.86
N LYS A 260 22.63 -8.54 17.97
CA LYS A 260 21.46 -8.39 18.84
C LYS A 260 20.24 -9.09 18.23
N SER A 261 19.60 -9.97 19.00
CA SER A 261 18.34 -10.60 18.64
C SER A 261 17.16 -9.69 18.96
N ILE A 262 16.19 -9.64 18.05
CA ILE A 262 14.94 -8.86 18.15
C ILE A 262 13.79 -9.85 18.08
N LYS A 263 12.98 -9.95 19.14
CA LYS A 263 11.78 -10.78 19.16
C LYS A 263 10.71 -10.22 18.25
N ILE A 264 10.06 -11.10 17.50
CA ILE A 264 8.96 -10.77 16.60
C ILE A 264 7.75 -11.66 16.89
N ASP A 265 6.58 -11.07 16.80
CA ASP A 265 5.29 -11.78 16.79
C ASP A 265 4.55 -11.40 15.51
N ILE A 266 4.69 -12.21 14.47
CA ILE A 266 4.09 -11.96 13.17
C ILE A 266 3.29 -13.16 12.70
N ARG A 267 2.24 -12.87 11.94
CA ARG A 267 1.57 -13.85 11.09
C ARG A 267 2.14 -13.76 9.69
N VAL A 268 2.41 -14.90 9.03
CA VAL A 268 2.94 -14.92 7.67
C VAL A 268 1.89 -15.43 6.69
N VAL A 269 1.70 -14.67 5.61
CA VAL A 269 0.99 -15.08 4.41
C VAL A 269 1.99 -14.99 3.25
N SER A 270 2.15 -16.05 2.48
CA SER A 270 3.07 -16.08 1.33
C SER A 270 2.30 -16.32 0.03
N ALA A 271 2.81 -15.83 -1.08
CA ALA A 271 2.22 -16.06 -2.39
C ALA A 271 3.28 -16.37 -3.44
N THR A 272 2.92 -17.17 -4.43
CA THR A 272 3.77 -17.44 -5.59
C THR A 272 2.96 -17.95 -6.79
N ASN A 273 3.48 -17.72 -8.00
CA ASN A 273 3.05 -18.35 -9.22
C ASN A 273 4.00 -19.49 -9.64
N ALA A 274 5.14 -19.64 -8.96
CA ALA A 274 6.13 -20.66 -9.25
C ALA A 274 5.69 -22.03 -8.72
N LYS A 275 6.11 -23.09 -9.42
CA LYS A 275 5.96 -24.48 -8.97
C LYS A 275 7.08 -24.80 -7.97
N LEU A 276 6.83 -24.56 -6.69
CA LEU A 276 7.83 -24.73 -5.64
C LEU A 276 8.41 -26.14 -5.57
N GLU A 277 7.60 -27.17 -5.85
CA GLU A 277 8.06 -28.56 -5.87
C GLU A 277 9.12 -28.82 -6.96
N GLU A 278 9.03 -28.14 -8.11
CA GLU A 278 10.07 -28.20 -9.15
C GLU A 278 11.32 -27.44 -8.71
N LYS A 279 11.16 -26.24 -8.11
CA LYS A 279 12.28 -25.45 -7.55
C LYS A 279 13.01 -26.22 -6.42
N ILE A 280 12.29 -26.99 -5.60
CA ILE A 280 12.90 -27.86 -4.56
C ILE A 280 13.75 -28.94 -5.21
N LYS A 281 13.24 -29.63 -6.22
CA LYS A 281 13.99 -30.69 -6.95
C LYS A 281 15.26 -30.14 -7.62
N ASN A 282 15.21 -28.90 -8.08
CA ASN A 282 16.34 -28.22 -8.71
C ASN A 282 17.34 -27.63 -7.69
N GLY A 283 17.05 -27.67 -6.37
CA GLY A 283 17.89 -27.08 -5.34
C GLY A 283 17.81 -25.54 -5.26
N GLU A 284 16.78 -24.95 -5.87
CA GLU A 284 16.53 -23.49 -5.87
C GLU A 284 15.67 -23.05 -4.70
N PHE A 285 14.89 -23.96 -4.11
CA PHE A 285 14.04 -23.69 -2.95
C PHE A 285 14.22 -24.76 -1.89
N ARG A 286 14.24 -24.35 -0.62
CA ARG A 286 14.44 -25.27 0.52
C ARG A 286 13.14 -26.00 0.87
N GLU A 287 13.22 -27.31 1.00
CA GLU A 287 12.09 -28.15 1.38
C GLU A 287 11.57 -27.86 2.78
N ASP A 288 12.48 -27.58 3.74
CA ASP A 288 12.12 -27.26 5.13
C ASP A 288 11.35 -25.93 5.24
N LEU A 289 11.72 -24.93 4.45
CA LEU A 289 10.99 -23.67 4.36
C LEU A 289 9.62 -23.87 3.72
N TYR A 290 9.54 -24.66 2.63
CA TYR A 290 8.27 -24.98 1.99
C TYR A 290 7.24 -25.53 2.99
N TYR A 291 7.59 -26.55 3.77
CA TYR A 291 6.66 -27.11 4.76
C TYR A 291 6.28 -26.11 5.85
N ARG A 292 7.18 -25.18 6.21
CA ARG A 292 6.87 -24.14 7.21
C ARG A 292 5.88 -23.09 6.69
N LEU A 293 5.95 -22.75 5.41
CA LEU A 293 5.05 -21.79 4.76
C LEU A 293 3.73 -22.43 4.33
N ASN A 294 3.76 -23.68 3.91
CA ASN A 294 2.65 -24.43 3.33
C ASN A 294 1.80 -25.15 4.39
N THR A 295 1.50 -24.48 5.51
CA THR A 295 0.61 -25.06 6.52
C THR A 295 -0.83 -25.15 6.00
N ILE A 296 -1.29 -24.11 5.31
CA ILE A 296 -2.61 -24.05 4.66
C ILE A 296 -2.41 -23.57 3.22
N PRO A 297 -2.40 -24.46 2.21
CA PRO A 297 -2.38 -24.06 0.82
C PRO A 297 -3.74 -23.58 0.34
N LEU A 298 -3.76 -22.46 -0.40
CA LEU A 298 -4.93 -21.95 -1.08
C LEU A 298 -4.61 -21.75 -2.56
N HIS A 299 -5.23 -22.57 -3.40
CA HIS A 299 -5.06 -22.51 -4.87
C HIS A 299 -6.12 -21.58 -5.46
N ILE A 300 -5.70 -20.39 -5.88
CA ILE A 300 -6.60 -19.39 -6.49
C ILE A 300 -6.75 -19.73 -7.97
N PRO A 301 -7.96 -20.04 -8.46
CA PRO A 301 -8.18 -20.41 -9.86
C PRO A 301 -7.93 -19.21 -10.79
N PRO A 302 -7.46 -19.47 -12.01
CA PRO A 302 -7.32 -18.43 -13.01
C PRO A 302 -8.70 -17.88 -13.45
N LEU A 303 -8.71 -16.68 -14.01
CA LEU A 303 -9.95 -15.96 -14.35
C LEU A 303 -10.84 -16.71 -15.33
N ARG A 304 -10.25 -17.49 -16.25
CA ARG A 304 -10.96 -18.36 -17.20
C ARG A 304 -11.78 -19.49 -16.55
N GLU A 305 -11.50 -19.83 -15.31
CA GLU A 305 -12.26 -20.84 -14.53
C GLU A 305 -13.32 -20.20 -13.61
N ARG A 306 -13.43 -18.86 -13.63
CA ARG A 306 -14.40 -18.06 -12.88
C ARG A 306 -15.00 -16.97 -13.77
N THR A 307 -15.47 -17.37 -14.93
CA THR A 307 -15.99 -16.46 -15.98
C THR A 307 -17.15 -15.59 -15.51
N GLU A 308 -17.91 -16.03 -14.50
CA GLU A 308 -19.01 -15.30 -13.86
C GLU A 308 -18.55 -13.93 -13.29
N GLU A 309 -17.27 -13.83 -12.93
CA GLU A 309 -16.69 -12.61 -12.33
C GLU A 309 -16.21 -11.60 -13.38
N ILE A 310 -15.96 -12.02 -14.61
CA ILE A 310 -15.34 -11.18 -15.65
C ILE A 310 -16.16 -9.90 -15.85
N LEU A 311 -17.45 -10.04 -16.09
CA LEU A 311 -18.31 -8.88 -16.34
C LEU A 311 -18.53 -8.03 -15.10
N GLN A 312 -18.60 -8.64 -13.91
CA GLN A 312 -18.73 -7.91 -12.67
C GLN A 312 -17.49 -7.03 -12.43
N ILE A 313 -16.29 -7.59 -12.60
CA ILE A 313 -15.03 -6.87 -12.47
C ILE A 313 -14.94 -5.78 -13.56
N ALA A 314 -15.22 -6.13 -14.82
CA ALA A 314 -15.14 -5.20 -15.93
C ALA A 314 -16.08 -4.00 -15.74
N ASN A 315 -17.33 -4.23 -15.37
CA ASN A 315 -18.31 -3.15 -15.16
C ASN A 315 -17.93 -2.24 -13.98
N THR A 316 -17.51 -2.83 -12.86
CA THR A 316 -17.05 -2.07 -11.69
C THR A 316 -15.84 -1.20 -12.03
N MET A 317 -14.87 -1.75 -12.76
CA MET A 317 -13.68 -1.00 -13.18
C MET A 317 -14.02 0.09 -14.21
N THR A 318 -14.97 -0.18 -15.14
CA THR A 318 -15.46 0.84 -16.07
C THR A 318 -16.05 2.02 -15.30
N GLU A 319 -16.88 1.77 -14.31
CA GLU A 319 -17.47 2.83 -13.48
C GLU A 319 -16.40 3.62 -12.70
N GLN A 320 -15.44 2.94 -12.11
CA GLN A 320 -14.33 3.57 -11.38
C GLN A 320 -13.46 4.41 -12.30
N ASN A 321 -13.11 3.89 -13.49
CA ASN A 321 -12.29 4.60 -14.46
C ASN A 321 -13.03 5.81 -15.05
N CYS A 322 -14.33 5.71 -15.32
CA CYS A 322 -15.13 6.87 -15.75
C CYS A 322 -15.11 7.99 -14.68
N LYS A 323 -15.28 7.64 -13.41
CA LYS A 323 -15.18 8.60 -12.30
C LYS A 323 -13.77 9.19 -12.18
N LYS A 324 -12.73 8.37 -12.28
CA LYS A 324 -11.32 8.77 -12.18
C LYS A 324 -10.91 9.77 -13.25
N TYR A 325 -11.37 9.56 -14.48
CA TYR A 325 -11.01 10.38 -15.65
C TYR A 325 -12.03 11.45 -15.99
N GLY A 326 -13.15 11.57 -15.26
CA GLY A 326 -14.19 12.57 -15.49
C GLY A 326 -15.03 12.30 -16.73
N PHE A 327 -15.13 11.04 -17.18
CA PHE A 327 -15.98 10.65 -18.29
C PHE A 327 -17.42 10.37 -17.82
N GLU A 328 -18.38 10.53 -18.73
CA GLU A 328 -19.72 10.00 -18.53
C GLU A 328 -19.68 8.48 -18.37
N LYS A 329 -20.75 7.93 -17.79
CA LYS A 329 -20.86 6.47 -17.60
C LYS A 329 -20.82 5.76 -18.96
N LYS A 330 -19.87 4.85 -19.12
CA LYS A 330 -19.73 3.99 -20.29
C LYS A 330 -20.23 2.58 -19.98
N ILE A 331 -20.71 1.89 -21.02
CA ILE A 331 -21.19 0.50 -20.95
C ILE A 331 -20.58 -0.31 -22.10
N PHE A 332 -20.44 -1.61 -21.92
CA PHE A 332 -20.00 -2.48 -23.00
C PHE A 332 -21.15 -2.80 -23.95
N SER A 333 -20.90 -2.79 -25.25
CA SER A 333 -21.81 -3.33 -26.26
C SER A 333 -22.00 -4.84 -26.07
N GLN A 334 -23.03 -5.41 -26.66
CA GLN A 334 -23.25 -6.87 -26.60
C GLN A 334 -22.05 -7.63 -27.19
N ALA A 335 -21.52 -7.21 -28.34
CA ALA A 335 -20.36 -7.81 -28.96
C ALA A 335 -19.09 -7.73 -28.08
N ALA A 336 -18.87 -6.57 -27.39
CA ALA A 336 -17.78 -6.43 -26.44
C ALA A 336 -17.94 -7.36 -25.23
N THR A 337 -19.16 -7.51 -24.72
CA THR A 337 -19.49 -8.41 -23.60
C THR A 337 -19.20 -9.86 -23.97
N GLU A 338 -19.64 -10.31 -25.14
CA GLU A 338 -19.37 -11.67 -25.65
C GLU A 338 -17.86 -11.92 -25.80
N GLN A 339 -17.11 -10.93 -26.31
CA GLN A 339 -15.68 -11.03 -26.49
C GLN A 339 -14.93 -11.09 -25.13
N LEU A 340 -15.35 -10.29 -24.14
CA LEU A 340 -14.79 -10.36 -22.78
C LEU A 340 -14.97 -11.75 -22.14
N LEU A 341 -16.13 -12.36 -22.34
CA LEU A 341 -16.43 -13.70 -21.80
C LEU A 341 -15.70 -14.82 -22.55
N ALA A 342 -15.48 -14.67 -23.86
CA ALA A 342 -14.83 -15.68 -24.70
C ALA A 342 -13.29 -15.67 -24.55
N TYR A 343 -12.70 -14.57 -24.09
CA TYR A 343 -11.26 -14.46 -24.01
C TYR A 343 -10.67 -15.23 -22.82
N LYS A 344 -9.50 -15.84 -22.99
CA LYS A 344 -8.88 -16.75 -22.00
C LYS A 344 -8.18 -16.05 -20.84
N TRP A 345 -7.95 -14.76 -20.93
CA TRP A 345 -7.31 -13.94 -19.91
C TRP A 345 -5.99 -14.51 -19.38
N PRO A 346 -4.95 -14.69 -20.22
CA PRO A 346 -3.67 -15.24 -19.76
C PRO A 346 -2.99 -14.37 -18.67
N GLY A 347 -3.23 -13.06 -18.65
CA GLY A 347 -2.81 -12.16 -17.59
C GLY A 347 -3.84 -11.97 -16.46
N ASN A 348 -4.90 -12.79 -16.46
CA ASN A 348 -5.95 -12.82 -15.45
C ASN A 348 -6.58 -11.44 -15.19
N ILE A 349 -6.87 -11.11 -13.92
CA ILE A 349 -7.48 -9.82 -13.52
C ILE A 349 -6.59 -8.64 -13.93
N ARG A 350 -5.26 -8.76 -13.79
CA ARG A 350 -4.35 -7.65 -14.16
C ARG A 350 -4.49 -7.25 -15.63
N GLU A 351 -4.61 -8.22 -16.52
CA GLU A 351 -4.87 -7.97 -17.95
C GLU A 351 -6.26 -7.38 -18.16
N LEU A 352 -7.29 -7.95 -17.54
CA LEU A 352 -8.66 -7.45 -17.63
C LEU A 352 -8.76 -5.97 -17.22
N LEU A 353 -8.15 -5.59 -16.09
CA LEU A 353 -8.13 -4.21 -15.61
C LEU A 353 -7.47 -3.27 -16.62
N SER A 354 -6.32 -3.66 -17.19
CA SER A 354 -5.61 -2.87 -18.20
C SER A 354 -6.41 -2.73 -19.51
N VAL A 355 -7.11 -3.79 -19.93
CA VAL A 355 -7.98 -3.76 -21.11
C VAL A 355 -9.15 -2.81 -20.90
N VAL A 356 -9.83 -2.91 -19.75
CA VAL A 356 -10.96 -2.06 -19.39
C VAL A 356 -10.56 -0.59 -19.27
N GLU A 357 -9.43 -0.31 -18.59
CA GLU A 357 -8.93 1.06 -18.44
C GLU A 357 -8.64 1.69 -19.82
N ARG A 358 -7.94 0.97 -20.69
CA ARG A 358 -7.63 1.40 -22.05
C ARG A 358 -8.90 1.62 -22.87
N ALA A 359 -9.87 0.70 -22.82
CA ALA A 359 -11.13 0.83 -23.54
C ALA A 359 -11.94 2.05 -23.06
N VAL A 360 -11.98 2.34 -21.76
CA VAL A 360 -12.64 3.55 -21.23
C VAL A 360 -11.97 4.83 -21.73
N ILE A 361 -10.63 4.85 -21.80
CA ILE A 361 -9.88 6.04 -22.22
C ILE A 361 -10.02 6.27 -23.73
N LEU A 362 -9.97 5.22 -24.55
CA LEU A 362 -9.89 5.34 -26.00
C LEU A 362 -11.26 5.34 -26.71
N SER A 363 -12.33 4.88 -26.05
CA SER A 363 -13.64 4.89 -26.68
C SER A 363 -14.18 6.32 -26.80
N GLU A 364 -14.65 6.69 -27.98
CA GLU A 364 -15.18 8.03 -28.27
C GLU A 364 -16.64 8.18 -27.81
N THR A 365 -17.34 7.07 -27.59
CA THR A 365 -18.76 7.05 -27.24
C THR A 365 -18.99 6.50 -25.84
N ASN A 366 -20.22 6.59 -25.36
CA ASN A 366 -20.62 5.99 -24.08
C ASN A 366 -20.85 4.47 -24.18
N GLU A 367 -20.75 3.89 -25.38
CA GLU A 367 -20.80 2.45 -25.63
C GLU A 367 -19.44 1.95 -26.11
N ILE A 368 -18.78 1.11 -25.31
CA ILE A 368 -17.49 0.49 -25.64
C ILE A 368 -17.73 -0.69 -26.58
N LYS A 369 -17.18 -0.61 -27.79
CA LYS A 369 -17.32 -1.63 -28.82
C LYS A 369 -16.25 -2.72 -28.70
N ALA A 370 -16.48 -3.86 -29.37
CA ALA A 370 -15.58 -5.01 -29.32
C ALA A 370 -14.17 -4.72 -29.86
N ASP A 371 -14.05 -3.93 -30.91
CA ASP A 371 -12.77 -3.51 -31.49
C ASP A 371 -11.98 -2.56 -30.57
N GLU A 372 -12.65 -1.82 -29.71
CA GLU A 372 -12.04 -0.93 -28.72
C GLU A 372 -11.46 -1.66 -27.50
N LEU A 373 -11.71 -2.96 -27.35
CA LEU A 373 -11.07 -3.78 -26.31
C LEU A 373 -9.60 -4.10 -26.63
N PHE A 374 -9.20 -4.04 -27.90
CA PHE A 374 -7.84 -4.36 -28.35
C PHE A 374 -7.30 -5.66 -27.78
N LEU A 375 -8.16 -6.69 -27.70
CA LEU A 375 -7.72 -8.03 -27.25
C LEU A 375 -6.84 -8.65 -28.34
N GLN A 376 -5.57 -8.83 -28.01
CA GLN A 376 -4.66 -9.51 -28.91
C GLN A 376 -4.92 -11.02 -28.84
N ASN A 377 -5.27 -11.64 -29.97
CA ASN A 377 -5.15 -13.10 -30.11
C ASN A 377 -3.65 -13.44 -30.04
N ARG A 378 -3.12 -13.61 -28.83
CA ARG A 378 -1.83 -14.26 -28.67
C ARG A 378 -2.05 -15.73 -29.00
N ILE A 379 -1.49 -16.12 -30.15
CA ILE A 379 -1.40 -17.51 -30.66
C ILE A 379 -0.65 -18.37 -29.65
#